data_111fa1811b01ba992597f77a47eda0f6
#
_entry.id   111fa1811b01ba992597f77a47eda0f6
#
_cell.length_a   1.000
_cell.length_b   1.000
_cell.length_c   1.000
_cell.angle_alpha   90.00
_cell.angle_beta   90.00
_cell.angle_gamma   90.00
#
_symmetry.space_group_name_H-M   'P 1'
#
loop_
_entity.id
_entity.type
_entity.pdbx_description
1 polymer ?
#
loop_
_entity_poly.entity_id
_entity_poly.type
_entity_poly.pdbx_seq_one_letter_code
_entity_poly.pdbx_strand_id
1 'polypeptide(L)'
;MKLITRIIIALAIAVVIIAGAFVALYYIKTDKKRAKYTSISMEEAKKIFATPGDYIILDVRTAGEYANGHIPGAINVANEKIGDKKPEELPDTDQFIYVYCRTGHRSKLASAKLAKLGYTNVIEFGGIMSWDGKIEK
;
A
#
# COMPACT_ATOMS: atom_id res chain seq x y z
N MET A 1 32.47 2.70 -49.92
CA MET A 1 31.51 3.68 -49.31
C MET A 1 30.19 3.05 -48.91
N LYS A 2 29.46 2.39 -49.80
CA LYS A 2 28.13 1.82 -49.45
C LYS A 2 28.13 0.78 -48.30
N LEU A 3 29.14 -0.01 -48.10
CA LEU A 3 29.23 -1.00 -47.04
C LEU A 3 29.49 -0.34 -45.67
N ILE A 4 30.38 0.60 -45.60
CA ILE A 4 30.72 1.34 -44.36
C ILE A 4 29.49 2.13 -43.87
N THR A 5 28.79 2.78 -44.79
CA THR A 5 27.53 3.51 -44.43
C THR A 5 26.47 2.58 -43.86
N ARG A 6 26.30 1.38 -44.43
CA ARG A 6 25.36 0.37 -43.90
C ARG A 6 25.74 -0.12 -42.51
N ILE A 7 27.02 -0.31 -42.23
CA ILE A 7 27.50 -0.70 -40.92
C ILE A 7 27.27 0.41 -39.89
N ILE A 8 27.53 1.66 -40.24
CA ILE A 8 27.29 2.82 -39.35
C ILE A 8 25.82 2.95 -39.03
N ILE A 9 24.92 2.80 -40.00
CA ILE A 9 23.49 2.85 -39.79
C ILE A 9 23.03 1.70 -38.89
N ALA A 10 23.53 0.48 -39.13
CA ALA A 10 23.17 -0.68 -38.30
C ALA A 10 23.61 -0.50 -36.83
N LEU A 11 24.82 0.04 -36.60
CA LEU A 11 25.33 0.35 -35.27
C LEU A 11 24.49 1.45 -34.59
N ALA A 12 24.11 2.50 -35.31
CA ALA A 12 23.27 3.55 -34.76
C ALA A 12 21.87 3.02 -34.35
N ILE A 13 21.27 2.16 -35.17
CA ILE A 13 19.99 1.51 -34.84
C ILE A 13 20.15 0.61 -33.60
N ALA A 14 21.22 -0.17 -33.51
CA ALA A 14 21.47 -1.02 -32.34
C ALA A 14 21.62 -0.21 -31.05
N VAL A 15 22.30 0.93 -31.11
CA VAL A 15 22.44 1.84 -29.94
C VAL A 15 21.06 2.39 -29.49
N VAL A 16 20.23 2.77 -30.44
CA VAL A 16 18.86 3.28 -30.14
C VAL A 16 17.99 2.19 -29.51
N ILE A 17 18.05 0.96 -30.01
CA ILE A 17 17.31 -0.18 -29.44
C ILE A 17 17.78 -0.49 -28.04
N ILE A 18 19.08 -0.52 -27.79
CA ILE A 18 19.65 -0.79 -26.47
C ILE A 18 19.26 0.32 -25.49
N ALA A 19 19.36 1.59 -25.89
CA ALA A 19 18.94 2.71 -25.06
C ALA A 19 17.43 2.65 -24.74
N GLY A 20 16.59 2.33 -25.72
CA GLY A 20 15.15 2.12 -25.53
C GLY A 20 14.84 0.98 -24.57
N ALA A 21 15.57 -0.15 -24.67
CA ALA A 21 15.42 -1.27 -23.74
C ALA A 21 15.85 -0.89 -22.31
N PHE A 22 16.92 -0.12 -22.14
CA PHE A 22 17.37 0.38 -20.83
C PHE A 22 16.35 1.33 -20.20
N VAL A 23 15.78 2.24 -21.00
CA VAL A 23 14.72 3.14 -20.54
C VAL A 23 13.48 2.36 -20.15
N ALA A 24 13.05 1.38 -20.94
CA ALA A 24 11.90 0.54 -20.64
C ALA A 24 12.11 -0.27 -19.35
N LEU A 25 13.29 -0.87 -19.16
CA LEU A 25 13.65 -1.59 -17.93
C LEU A 25 13.71 -0.65 -16.72
N TYR A 26 14.19 0.57 -16.89
CA TYR A 26 14.18 1.59 -15.84
C TYR A 26 12.75 1.95 -15.42
N TYR A 27 11.85 2.19 -16.38
CA TYR A 27 10.43 2.47 -16.11
C TYR A 27 9.71 1.27 -15.47
N ILE A 28 9.94 0.05 -15.95
CA ILE A 28 9.37 -1.18 -15.34
C ILE A 28 9.87 -1.33 -13.89
N LYS A 29 11.15 -1.07 -13.63
CA LYS A 29 11.72 -1.15 -12.28
C LYS A 29 11.19 -0.05 -11.34
N THR A 30 10.97 1.17 -11.86
CA THR A 30 10.39 2.28 -11.09
C THR A 30 8.90 2.11 -10.85
N ASP A 31 8.15 1.55 -11.79
CA ASP A 31 6.72 1.23 -11.60
C ASP A 31 6.49 0.12 -10.57
N LYS A 32 7.36 -0.90 -10.55
CA LYS A 32 7.37 -1.93 -9.48
C LYS A 32 7.69 -1.34 -8.09
N LYS A 33 8.33 -0.17 -8.03
CA LYS A 33 8.71 0.53 -6.80
C LYS A 33 7.68 1.56 -6.33
N ARG A 34 6.60 1.76 -7.07
CA ARG A 34 5.46 2.56 -6.61
C ARG A 34 4.66 1.71 -5.64
N ALA A 35 4.99 1.89 -4.38
CA ALA A 35 4.27 1.31 -3.26
C ALA A 35 2.78 1.64 -3.41
N LYS A 36 1.99 0.62 -3.71
CA LYS A 36 0.54 0.76 -3.95
C LYS A 36 -0.22 0.11 -2.81
N TYR A 37 -1.23 0.80 -2.32
CA TYR A 37 -2.29 0.20 -1.52
C TYR A 37 -3.58 0.22 -2.35
N THR A 38 -4.54 -0.60 -1.95
CA THR A 38 -5.87 -0.65 -2.56
C THR A 38 -6.87 0.06 -1.63
N SER A 39 -7.90 0.70 -2.19
CA SER A 39 -9.01 1.23 -1.42
C SER A 39 -10.29 0.46 -1.73
N ILE A 40 -11.05 0.13 -0.71
CA ILE A 40 -12.37 -0.48 -0.81
C ILE A 40 -13.40 0.37 -0.04
N SER A 41 -14.68 0.13 -0.30
CA SER A 41 -15.75 0.78 0.44
C SER A 41 -15.92 0.18 1.85
N MET A 42 -16.53 0.94 2.75
CA MET A 42 -16.91 0.45 4.08
C MET A 42 -17.85 -0.77 4.00
N GLU A 43 -18.75 -0.79 3.02
CA GLU A 43 -19.64 -1.93 2.79
C GLU A 43 -18.91 -3.20 2.38
N GLU A 44 -17.90 -3.09 1.54
CA GLU A 44 -17.05 -4.22 1.17
C GLU A 44 -16.26 -4.73 2.38
N ALA A 45 -15.69 -3.82 3.16
CA ALA A 45 -14.97 -4.17 4.39
C ALA A 45 -15.88 -4.92 5.38
N LYS A 46 -17.11 -4.44 5.61
CA LYS A 46 -18.08 -5.12 6.48
C LYS A 46 -18.40 -6.54 6.01
N LYS A 47 -18.54 -6.76 4.71
CA LYS A 47 -18.75 -8.12 4.16
C LYS A 47 -17.57 -9.04 4.43
N ILE A 48 -16.34 -8.51 4.29
CA ILE A 48 -15.11 -9.28 4.58
C ILE A 48 -15.05 -9.63 6.07
N PHE A 49 -15.30 -8.66 6.95
CA PHE A 49 -15.22 -8.86 8.40
C PHE A 49 -16.38 -9.69 8.99
N ALA A 50 -17.44 -9.92 8.23
CA ALA A 50 -18.52 -10.82 8.63
C ALA A 50 -18.07 -12.29 8.74
N THR A 51 -16.96 -12.66 8.11
CA THR A 51 -16.38 -14.00 8.16
C THR A 51 -14.97 -13.93 8.76
N PRO A 52 -14.64 -14.77 9.75
CA PRO A 52 -13.28 -14.84 10.26
C PRO A 52 -12.29 -15.17 9.15
N GLY A 53 -11.15 -14.50 9.14
CA GLY A 53 -10.12 -14.66 8.13
C GLY A 53 -8.73 -14.33 8.68
N ASP A 54 -7.71 -14.66 7.92
CA ASP A 54 -6.32 -14.33 8.23
C ASP A 54 -6.00 -12.92 7.74
N TYR A 55 -6.43 -11.93 8.48
CA TYR A 55 -6.18 -10.51 8.22
C TYR A 55 -6.06 -9.71 9.51
N ILE A 56 -5.43 -8.56 9.40
CA ILE A 56 -5.34 -7.56 10.47
C ILE A 56 -6.27 -6.38 10.13
N ILE A 57 -7.06 -5.94 11.10
CA ILE A 57 -7.75 -4.64 11.05
C ILE A 57 -6.89 -3.64 11.82
N LEU A 58 -6.42 -2.61 11.14
CA LEU A 58 -5.48 -1.64 11.67
C LEU A 58 -6.14 -0.27 11.86
N ASP A 59 -6.27 0.13 13.12
CA ASP A 59 -6.67 1.48 13.50
C ASP A 59 -5.45 2.39 13.58
N VAL A 60 -5.38 3.37 12.69
CA VAL A 60 -4.25 4.32 12.65
C VAL A 60 -4.57 5.67 13.30
N ARG A 61 -5.63 5.70 14.12
CA ARG A 61 -5.94 6.84 14.98
C ARG A 61 -4.99 6.87 16.18
N THR A 62 -5.09 7.90 16.99
CA THR A 62 -4.33 7.96 18.26
C THR A 62 -4.76 6.86 19.23
N ALA A 63 -3.89 6.54 20.18
CA ALA A 63 -4.19 5.56 21.22
C ALA A 63 -5.43 5.96 22.05
N GLY A 64 -5.61 7.25 22.31
CA GLY A 64 -6.80 7.75 23.01
C GLY A 64 -8.10 7.59 22.23
N GLU A 65 -8.08 7.84 20.92
CA GLU A 65 -9.24 7.59 20.05
C GLU A 65 -9.59 6.10 20.00
N TYR A 66 -8.58 5.23 19.90
CA TYR A 66 -8.75 3.78 19.91
C TYR A 66 -9.37 3.30 21.23
N ALA A 67 -8.84 3.75 22.36
CA ALA A 67 -9.34 3.37 23.69
C ALA A 67 -10.79 3.81 23.92
N ASN A 68 -11.24 4.91 23.30
CA ASN A 68 -12.61 5.39 23.39
C ASN A 68 -13.60 4.58 22.55
N GLY A 69 -13.12 3.69 21.72
CA GLY A 69 -13.92 2.78 20.91
C GLY A 69 -13.31 2.53 19.54
N HIS A 70 -13.26 1.27 19.13
CA HIS A 70 -12.66 0.83 17.87
C HIS A 70 -13.47 -0.31 17.24
N ILE A 71 -13.19 -0.60 15.99
CA ILE A 71 -13.81 -1.73 15.29
C ILE A 71 -13.35 -3.04 15.94
N PRO A 72 -14.25 -4.00 16.22
CA PRO A 72 -13.91 -5.24 16.91
C PRO A 72 -12.73 -5.97 16.27
N GLY A 73 -11.79 -6.42 17.11
CA GLY A 73 -10.59 -7.12 16.67
C GLY A 73 -9.49 -6.24 16.05
N ALA A 74 -9.69 -4.93 15.97
CA ALA A 74 -8.68 -4.02 15.45
C ALA A 74 -7.52 -3.89 16.44
N ILE A 75 -6.30 -3.76 15.90
CA ILE A 75 -5.11 -3.32 16.64
C ILE A 75 -4.82 -1.86 16.33
N ASN A 76 -4.07 -1.18 17.21
CA ASN A 76 -3.76 0.24 17.03
C ASN A 76 -2.27 0.48 16.80
N VAL A 77 -1.98 1.10 15.66
CA VAL A 77 -0.67 1.73 15.39
C VAL A 77 -0.95 3.11 14.81
N ALA A 78 -0.78 4.16 15.59
CA ALA A 78 -1.06 5.52 15.15
C ALA A 78 -0.27 5.90 13.89
N ASN A 79 -0.90 6.60 12.95
CA ASN A 79 -0.26 7.03 11.70
C ASN A 79 1.09 7.73 11.92
N GLU A 80 1.23 8.49 13.00
CA GLU A 80 2.45 9.21 13.38
C GLU A 80 3.59 8.29 13.79
N LYS A 81 3.28 7.05 14.23
CA LYS A 81 4.27 6.02 14.59
C LYS A 81 4.74 5.20 13.39
N ILE A 82 4.01 5.23 12.29
CA ILE A 82 4.42 4.58 11.04
C ILE A 82 5.42 5.50 10.34
N GLY A 83 6.70 5.19 10.47
CA GLY A 83 7.82 5.97 9.92
C GLY A 83 8.65 5.16 8.92
N ASP A 84 9.96 5.18 9.08
CA ASP A 84 10.91 4.52 8.18
C ASP A 84 11.17 3.05 8.52
N LYS A 85 10.66 2.58 9.65
CA LYS A 85 10.79 1.20 10.12
C LYS A 85 9.42 0.53 10.19
N LYS A 86 9.42 -0.77 9.95
CA LYS A 86 8.21 -1.60 10.12
C LYS A 86 7.77 -1.59 11.58
N PRO A 87 6.47 -1.36 11.85
CA PRO A 87 5.92 -1.52 13.20
C PRO A 87 6.11 -2.95 13.71
N GLU A 88 6.45 -3.10 14.99
CA GLU A 88 6.61 -4.41 15.64
C GLU A 88 5.31 -5.19 15.67
N GLU A 89 4.17 -4.49 15.72
CA GLU A 89 2.82 -5.06 15.70
C GLU A 89 2.47 -5.69 14.34
N LEU A 90 3.24 -5.41 13.29
CA LEU A 90 3.02 -5.87 11.91
C LEU A 90 4.28 -6.58 11.37
N PRO A 91 4.65 -7.74 11.92
CA PRO A 91 5.90 -8.42 11.56
C PRO A 91 5.89 -9.02 10.15
N ASP A 92 4.72 -9.44 9.65
CA ASP A 92 4.56 -10.08 8.35
C ASP A 92 4.17 -9.05 7.28
N THR A 93 5.03 -8.88 6.29
CA THR A 93 4.80 -7.97 5.17
C THR A 93 3.81 -8.48 4.12
N ASP A 94 3.48 -9.76 4.15
CA ASP A 94 2.52 -10.37 3.21
C ASP A 94 1.12 -10.54 3.83
N GLN A 95 0.97 -10.17 5.11
CA GLN A 95 -0.31 -10.17 5.80
C GLN A 95 -1.30 -9.20 5.13
N PHE A 96 -2.57 -9.61 5.03
CA PHE A 96 -3.64 -8.69 4.65
C PHE A 96 -3.91 -7.69 5.78
N ILE A 97 -3.75 -6.41 5.51
CA ILE A 97 -3.89 -5.32 6.48
C ILE A 97 -4.98 -4.36 6.00
N TYR A 98 -6.09 -4.34 6.70
CA TYR A 98 -7.22 -3.44 6.46
C TYR A 98 -7.08 -2.22 7.34
N VAL A 99 -6.88 -1.04 6.74
CA VAL A 99 -6.50 0.19 7.43
C VAL A 99 -7.66 1.17 7.47
N TYR A 100 -7.95 1.70 8.66
CA TYR A 100 -8.93 2.76 8.83
C TYR A 100 -8.45 3.84 9.80
N CYS A 101 -9.09 4.99 9.74
CA CYS A 101 -8.93 6.06 10.74
C CYS A 101 -10.29 6.64 11.14
N ARG A 102 -10.36 7.94 11.42
CA ARG A 102 -11.63 8.59 11.75
C ARG A 102 -12.49 8.84 10.51
N THR A 103 -11.91 9.47 9.48
CA THR A 103 -12.61 9.97 8.27
C THR A 103 -12.04 9.42 6.96
N GLY A 104 -10.87 8.75 6.96
CA GLY A 104 -10.21 8.21 5.78
C GLY A 104 -8.93 8.97 5.37
N HIS A 105 -8.64 10.14 5.91
CA HIS A 105 -7.43 10.90 5.54
C HIS A 105 -6.14 10.25 6.07
N ARG A 106 -6.06 9.99 7.38
CA ARG A 106 -4.89 9.36 8.02
C ARG A 106 -4.70 7.92 7.54
N SER A 107 -5.77 7.18 7.24
CA SER A 107 -5.69 5.82 6.73
C SER A 107 -5.04 5.74 5.36
N LYS A 108 -5.31 6.69 4.46
CA LYS A 108 -4.63 6.79 3.16
C LYS A 108 -3.14 7.10 3.32
N LEU A 109 -2.78 8.02 4.22
CA LEU A 109 -1.38 8.33 4.51
C LEU A 109 -0.65 7.12 5.11
N ALA A 110 -1.24 6.47 6.09
CA ALA A 110 -0.68 5.28 6.73
C ALA A 110 -0.52 4.12 5.75
N SER A 111 -1.52 3.88 4.90
CA SER A 111 -1.47 2.84 3.86
C SER A 111 -0.35 3.08 2.85
N ALA A 112 -0.14 4.33 2.44
CA ALA A 112 0.98 4.69 1.57
C ALA A 112 2.33 4.45 2.24
N LYS A 113 2.47 4.76 3.53
CA LYS A 113 3.69 4.50 4.31
C LYS A 113 3.96 3.00 4.45
N LEU A 114 2.95 2.20 4.79
CA LEU A 114 3.06 0.75 4.90
C LEU A 114 3.48 0.12 3.57
N ALA A 115 2.86 0.52 2.47
CA ALA A 115 3.23 0.05 1.15
C ALA A 115 4.70 0.41 0.81
N LYS A 116 5.17 1.60 1.18
CA LYS A 116 6.59 2.00 1.04
C LYS A 116 7.53 1.13 1.87
N LEU A 117 7.10 0.68 3.03
CA LEU A 117 7.86 -0.23 3.91
C LEU A 117 7.91 -1.67 3.39
N GLY A 118 7.20 -1.99 2.30
CA GLY A 118 7.23 -3.30 1.65
C GLY A 118 6.05 -4.19 1.98
N TYR A 119 5.01 -3.71 2.68
CA TYR A 119 3.77 -4.45 2.87
C TYR A 119 3.03 -4.59 1.55
N THR A 120 2.68 -5.82 1.17
CA THR A 120 2.18 -6.15 -0.17
C THR A 120 0.66 -6.13 -0.27
N ASN A 121 -0.06 -6.35 0.85
CA ASN A 121 -1.50 -6.47 0.90
C ASN A 121 -2.14 -5.44 1.83
N VAL A 122 -1.96 -4.15 1.50
CA VAL A 122 -2.53 -3.03 2.26
C VAL A 122 -3.82 -2.55 1.62
N ILE A 123 -4.91 -2.58 2.37
CA ILE A 123 -6.25 -2.21 1.93
C ILE A 123 -6.81 -1.11 2.84
N GLU A 124 -7.04 0.05 2.30
CA GLU A 124 -7.66 1.17 3.01
C GLU A 124 -9.18 1.12 2.84
N PHE A 125 -9.96 1.34 3.90
CA PHE A 125 -11.42 1.26 3.82
C PHE A 125 -12.17 2.43 4.48
N GLY A 126 -11.51 3.57 4.66
CA GLY A 126 -12.14 4.80 5.08
C GLY A 126 -12.03 5.09 6.57
N GLY A 127 -13.14 5.45 7.20
CA GLY A 127 -13.14 5.93 8.58
C GLY A 127 -14.27 5.36 9.43
N ILE A 128 -14.01 5.24 10.73
CA ILE A 128 -14.96 4.72 11.73
C ILE A 128 -16.26 5.56 11.81
N MET A 129 -16.22 6.80 11.34
CA MET A 129 -17.42 7.64 11.25
C MET A 129 -18.50 7.05 10.34
N SER A 130 -18.12 6.22 9.38
CA SER A 130 -19.04 5.50 8.48
C SER A 130 -19.30 4.05 8.91
N TRP A 131 -18.75 3.63 10.03
CA TRP A 131 -18.96 2.30 10.60
C TRP A 131 -20.25 2.28 11.42
N ASP A 132 -21.17 1.39 11.09
CA ASP A 132 -22.45 1.19 11.78
C ASP A 132 -22.53 -0.13 12.55
N GLY A 133 -21.41 -0.87 12.60
CA GLY A 133 -21.29 -2.12 13.33
C GLY A 133 -20.99 -1.93 14.82
N LYS A 134 -20.70 -3.04 15.48
CA LYS A 134 -20.30 -3.04 16.90
C LYS A 134 -18.99 -2.26 17.10
N ILE A 135 -18.82 -1.71 18.30
CA ILE A 135 -17.62 -1.03 18.77
C ILE A 135 -17.16 -1.73 20.05
N GLU A 136 -15.85 -1.96 20.15
CA GLU A 136 -15.15 -2.41 21.36
C GLU A 136 -14.43 -1.24 22.04
N LYS A 137 -14.18 -1.37 23.36
CA LYS A 137 -13.39 -0.44 24.17
C LYS A 137 -12.29 -1.20 24.89
#